data_e34dd67261a66b40f99ae8dbed5e2da2
#
_entry.id   e34dd67261a66b40f99ae8dbed5e2da2
#
_cell.length_a   1.000
_cell.length_b   1.000
_cell.length_c   1.000
_cell.angle_alpha   90.00
_cell.angle_beta   90.00
_cell.angle_gamma   90.00
#
_symmetry.space_group_name_H-M   'P 1'
#
loop_
_entity.id
_entity.type
_entity.pdbx_description
1 polymer ?
#
loop_
_entity_poly.entity_id
_entity_poly.type
_entity_poly.pdbx_seq_one_letter_code
_entity_poly.pdbx_strand_id
1 'polypeptide(L)'
;MILFRLFTTLLCLSAFPLATTASADAPAPDGATCRYETLQVPALSLAGNKTGEATRQPVYVYLPPSYTESGTQRYPVLYFFAGYYESSDIAYLARGVEATLRQHEFIVVSINDVNSLHGTFGANSPVTGHWRDFFLTEAIPYIDAHYRTLATADGRAVGGFSMGGHVALRLAFEHPEIFATLYAVSPGVFDEHGLENAMKTWDQTFLNAYGAAYSPNLKKPFPHADYPSMDGSPEDLAIRAKWKKGFGELPQLIDAYLAQPVRLKAVALEVGMKDEYPWIPDGCVYLNDLLRTKGLAHTFVLTGNRHEFDAAIFEEGMGPFVARQFAKLAKPAAAAKAP
;
A
#
# COMPACT_ATOMS: atom_id res chain seq x y z
N MET A 1 -28.26 31.47 55.77
CA MET A 1 -28.55 30.05 55.65
C MET A 1 -28.33 29.69 54.18
N ILE A 2 -27.09 29.30 53.84
CA ILE A 2 -26.66 28.99 52.47
C ILE A 2 -26.23 27.50 52.45
N LEU A 3 -26.99 26.68 51.72
CA LEU A 3 -26.70 25.25 51.57
C LEU A 3 -25.60 25.07 50.52
N PHE A 4 -24.47 24.49 50.94
CA PHE A 4 -23.45 23.95 50.06
C PHE A 4 -23.84 22.52 49.62
N ARG A 5 -24.01 22.30 48.31
CA ARG A 5 -24.14 20.96 47.75
C ARG A 5 -22.72 20.47 47.33
N LEU A 6 -22.24 19.44 47.99
CA LEU A 6 -21.06 18.66 47.53
C LEU A 6 -21.43 17.88 46.28
N PHE A 7 -20.71 18.08 45.17
CA PHE A 7 -20.69 17.18 44.04
C PHE A 7 -19.53 16.17 44.23
N THR A 8 -19.87 14.94 44.47
CA THR A 8 -18.93 13.81 44.50
C THR A 8 -18.71 13.32 43.06
N THR A 9 -17.56 13.62 42.49
CA THR A 9 -17.14 13.10 41.18
C THR A 9 -16.63 11.69 41.37
N LEU A 10 -17.40 10.74 40.82
CA LEU A 10 -17.02 9.33 40.75
C LEU A 10 -16.03 9.13 39.59
N LEU A 11 -14.77 8.88 39.91
CA LEU A 11 -13.71 8.58 38.93
C LEU A 11 -13.84 7.09 38.55
N CYS A 12 -14.47 6.79 37.41
CA CYS A 12 -14.41 5.45 36.83
C CYS A 12 -13.01 5.21 36.24
N LEU A 13 -12.17 4.49 36.97
CA LEU A 13 -10.97 3.86 36.39
C LEU A 13 -11.44 2.72 35.49
N SER A 14 -11.45 2.93 34.19
CA SER A 14 -11.54 1.87 33.20
C SER A 14 -10.18 1.17 33.10
N ALA A 15 -10.07 -0.02 33.71
CA ALA A 15 -8.93 -0.90 33.49
C ALA A 15 -8.93 -1.40 32.04
N PHE A 16 -7.96 -0.95 31.24
CA PHE A 16 -7.67 -1.55 29.94
C PHE A 16 -7.06 -2.94 30.20
N PRO A 17 -7.59 -4.02 29.60
CA PRO A 17 -6.93 -5.31 29.67
C PRO A 17 -5.62 -5.26 28.89
N LEU A 18 -4.54 -5.74 29.50
CA LEU A 18 -3.27 -5.99 28.83
C LEU A 18 -3.53 -6.92 27.63
N ALA A 19 -3.13 -6.48 26.44
CA ALA A 19 -3.16 -7.27 25.22
C ALA A 19 -2.24 -8.49 25.41
N THR A 20 -2.83 -9.67 25.42
CA THR A 20 -2.08 -10.94 25.32
C THR A 20 -1.49 -11.03 23.92
N THR A 21 -0.16 -11.07 23.82
CA THR A 21 0.57 -11.31 22.58
C THR A 21 0.29 -12.72 22.10
N ALA A 22 -0.25 -12.85 20.88
CA ALA A 22 -0.47 -14.13 20.23
C ALA A 22 0.86 -14.83 19.92
N SER A 23 0.95 -16.11 20.20
CA SER A 23 2.02 -16.99 19.72
C SER A 23 1.80 -17.25 18.22
N ALA A 24 2.81 -16.97 17.39
CA ALA A 24 2.74 -17.05 15.94
C ALA A 24 2.93 -18.47 15.36
N ASP A 25 2.93 -19.53 16.17
CA ASP A 25 3.47 -20.85 15.77
C ASP A 25 2.47 -22.03 15.84
N ALA A 26 1.16 -21.81 15.92
CA ALA A 26 0.21 -22.92 15.83
C ALA A 26 -0.42 -22.97 14.45
N PRO A 27 -0.16 -24.00 13.61
CA PRO A 27 -0.87 -24.16 12.35
C PRO A 27 -2.38 -24.31 12.62
N ALA A 28 -3.20 -23.75 11.72
CA ALA A 28 -4.66 -23.89 11.79
C ALA A 28 -5.06 -25.38 11.76
N PRO A 29 -6.13 -25.78 12.45
CA PRO A 29 -6.62 -27.15 12.43
C PRO A 29 -6.96 -27.58 10.99
N ASP A 30 -6.68 -28.84 10.66
CA ASP A 30 -6.97 -29.43 9.35
C ASP A 30 -8.45 -29.19 8.98
N GLY A 31 -8.67 -28.54 7.82
CA GLY A 31 -10.00 -28.22 7.31
C GLY A 31 -10.53 -26.81 7.60
N ALA A 32 -9.82 -25.97 8.36
CA ALA A 32 -10.20 -24.58 8.56
C ALA A 32 -10.00 -23.77 7.24
N THR A 33 -11.01 -22.99 6.85
CA THR A 33 -11.00 -22.16 5.64
C THR A 33 -10.76 -20.71 5.96
N CYS A 34 -10.05 -20.01 5.09
CA CYS A 34 -9.99 -18.55 5.13
C CYS A 34 -11.37 -17.97 4.86
N ARG A 35 -11.68 -16.85 5.52
CA ARG A 35 -12.92 -16.10 5.28
C ARG A 35 -12.61 -14.90 4.41
N TYR A 36 -13.39 -14.72 3.37
CA TYR A 36 -13.33 -13.58 2.47
C TYR A 36 -14.56 -12.70 2.66
N GLU A 37 -14.36 -11.40 2.78
CA GLU A 37 -15.41 -10.41 2.98
C GLU A 37 -15.21 -9.21 2.05
N THR A 38 -16.34 -8.65 1.57
CA THR A 38 -16.35 -7.40 0.81
C THR A 38 -17.07 -6.34 1.61
N LEU A 39 -16.41 -5.22 1.85
CA LEU A 39 -16.94 -4.08 2.58
C LEU A 39 -17.23 -2.92 1.63
N GLN A 40 -18.14 -2.04 2.04
CA GLN A 40 -18.37 -0.74 1.40
C GLN A 40 -17.91 0.34 2.40
N VAL A 41 -16.69 0.82 2.22
CA VAL A 41 -16.05 1.78 3.13
C VAL A 41 -16.39 3.21 2.71
N PRO A 42 -16.75 4.11 3.65
CA PRO A 42 -16.90 5.53 3.33
C PRO A 42 -15.62 6.09 2.70
N ALA A 43 -15.77 6.87 1.64
CA ALA A 43 -14.70 7.43 0.83
C ALA A 43 -15.01 8.92 0.53
N LEU A 44 -15.18 9.70 1.58
CA LEU A 44 -15.57 11.12 1.48
C LEU A 44 -14.49 11.96 0.79
N SER A 45 -13.22 11.55 0.91
CA SER A 45 -12.09 12.14 0.18
C SER A 45 -12.26 12.09 -1.34
N LEU A 46 -13.13 11.23 -1.85
CA LEU A 46 -13.43 11.16 -3.29
C LEU A 46 -14.58 12.08 -3.71
N ALA A 47 -15.21 12.80 -2.78
CA ALA A 47 -16.33 13.69 -3.11
C ALA A 47 -15.90 14.77 -4.13
N GLY A 48 -16.74 14.99 -5.14
CA GLY A 48 -16.51 16.01 -6.17
C GLY A 48 -15.52 15.63 -7.26
N ASN A 49 -15.01 14.39 -7.30
CA ASN A 49 -14.21 13.88 -8.41
C ASN A 49 -14.95 14.03 -9.76
N LYS A 50 -14.23 13.94 -10.86
CA LYS A 50 -14.79 14.09 -12.23
C LYS A 50 -14.87 12.76 -12.98
N THR A 51 -14.43 11.69 -12.35
CA THR A 51 -14.44 10.33 -12.90
C THR A 51 -15.70 9.55 -12.52
N GLY A 52 -16.59 10.13 -11.69
CA GLY A 52 -17.86 9.50 -11.31
C GLY A 52 -17.75 8.50 -10.17
N GLU A 53 -16.63 8.52 -9.45
CA GLU A 53 -16.43 7.58 -8.34
C GLU A 53 -17.36 7.88 -7.16
N ALA A 54 -17.93 6.82 -6.61
CA ALA A 54 -18.82 6.92 -5.45
C ALA A 54 -18.02 7.27 -4.17
N THR A 55 -18.70 7.92 -3.23
CA THR A 55 -18.16 8.22 -1.89
C THR A 55 -18.26 7.01 -0.93
N ARG A 56 -18.35 5.82 -1.49
CA ARG A 56 -18.17 4.53 -0.83
C ARG A 56 -17.42 3.63 -1.79
N GLN A 57 -16.35 3.00 -1.30
CA GLN A 57 -15.49 2.17 -2.12
C GLN A 57 -15.43 0.74 -1.58
N PRO A 58 -15.35 -0.27 -2.44
CA PRO A 58 -15.16 -1.64 -2.02
C PRO A 58 -13.77 -1.82 -1.40
N VAL A 59 -13.73 -2.58 -0.31
CA VAL A 59 -12.51 -3.07 0.33
C VAL A 59 -12.70 -4.54 0.59
N TYR A 60 -11.69 -5.33 0.26
CA TYR A 60 -11.76 -6.78 0.27
C TYR A 60 -10.82 -7.31 1.37
N VAL A 61 -11.35 -8.20 2.21
CA VAL A 61 -10.64 -8.67 3.41
C VAL A 61 -10.56 -10.19 3.41
N TYR A 62 -9.35 -10.72 3.49
CA TYR A 62 -9.10 -12.13 3.74
C TYR A 62 -8.64 -12.32 5.18
N LEU A 63 -9.35 -13.15 5.91
CA LEU A 63 -9.10 -13.45 7.31
C LEU A 63 -8.47 -14.84 7.46
N PRO A 64 -7.44 -15.01 8.31
CA PRO A 64 -6.84 -16.32 8.54
C PRO A 64 -7.83 -17.27 9.21
N PRO A 65 -7.65 -18.60 9.09
CA PRO A 65 -8.54 -19.59 9.69
C PRO A 65 -8.75 -19.44 11.20
N SER A 66 -7.76 -18.92 11.91
CA SER A 66 -7.82 -18.65 13.35
C SER A 66 -8.69 -17.45 13.73
N TYR A 67 -9.08 -16.62 12.77
CA TYR A 67 -9.91 -15.44 13.02
C TYR A 67 -11.37 -15.86 13.28
N THR A 68 -11.71 -16.15 14.52
CA THR A 68 -13.07 -16.55 14.93
C THR A 68 -13.86 -15.35 15.44
N GLU A 69 -15.19 -15.40 15.36
CA GLU A 69 -16.12 -14.34 15.80
C GLU A 69 -15.91 -13.98 17.29
N SER A 70 -15.77 -15.00 18.14
CA SER A 70 -15.61 -14.86 19.59
C SER A 70 -14.19 -14.65 20.07
N GLY A 71 -13.21 -14.60 19.14
CA GLY A 71 -11.80 -14.47 19.47
C GLY A 71 -11.44 -13.08 19.97
N THR A 72 -10.39 -12.99 20.79
CA THR A 72 -9.81 -11.72 21.28
C THR A 72 -8.46 -11.41 20.69
N GLN A 73 -7.86 -12.37 19.96
CA GLN A 73 -6.57 -12.21 19.29
C GLN A 73 -6.61 -11.07 18.27
N ARG A 74 -5.56 -10.26 18.23
CA ARG A 74 -5.34 -9.22 17.21
C ARG A 74 -4.32 -9.69 16.20
N TYR A 75 -4.48 -9.24 14.96
CA TYR A 75 -3.71 -9.71 13.82
C TYR A 75 -2.97 -8.55 13.15
N PRO A 76 -1.74 -8.74 12.69
CA PRO A 76 -1.11 -7.79 11.78
C PRO A 76 -1.83 -7.82 10.42
N VAL A 77 -1.61 -6.78 9.60
CA VAL A 77 -2.34 -6.58 8.35
C VAL A 77 -1.37 -6.30 7.20
N LEU A 78 -1.54 -7.00 6.10
CA LEU A 78 -0.98 -6.64 4.80
C LEU A 78 -2.05 -5.87 4.00
N TYR A 79 -1.81 -4.60 3.72
CA TYR A 79 -2.57 -3.81 2.76
C TYR A 79 -2.00 -4.01 1.37
N PHE A 80 -2.82 -4.46 0.42
CA PHE A 80 -2.42 -4.78 -0.94
C PHE A 80 -3.10 -3.87 -1.96
N PHE A 81 -2.35 -3.44 -2.97
CA PHE A 81 -2.81 -2.64 -4.10
C PHE A 81 -2.55 -3.37 -5.42
N ALA A 82 -3.56 -3.42 -6.28
CA ALA A 82 -3.53 -4.13 -7.55
C ALA A 82 -2.82 -3.32 -8.67
N GLY A 83 -2.56 -3.96 -9.80
CA GLY A 83 -2.01 -3.31 -10.98
C GLY A 83 -3.04 -2.46 -11.74
N TYR A 84 -2.55 -1.67 -12.69
CA TYR A 84 -3.40 -0.91 -13.60
C TYR A 84 -4.26 -1.87 -14.44
N TYR A 85 -5.55 -1.59 -14.59
CA TYR A 85 -6.55 -2.47 -15.20
C TYR A 85 -6.91 -3.73 -14.40
N GLU A 86 -6.26 -4.00 -13.28
CA GLU A 86 -6.57 -5.17 -12.48
C GLU A 86 -7.72 -4.91 -11.51
N SER A 87 -8.41 -5.99 -11.14
CA SER A 87 -9.44 -5.91 -10.11
C SER A 87 -8.84 -5.86 -8.71
N SER A 88 -9.32 -4.94 -7.90
CA SER A 88 -8.92 -4.87 -6.49
C SER A 88 -9.56 -5.97 -5.62
N ASP A 89 -10.49 -6.78 -6.14
CA ASP A 89 -11.03 -7.93 -5.41
C ASP A 89 -10.02 -9.07 -5.25
N ILE A 90 -8.90 -9.01 -5.97
CA ILE A 90 -7.77 -9.95 -5.94
C ILE A 90 -8.17 -11.44 -5.96
N ALA A 91 -9.34 -11.77 -6.53
CA ALA A 91 -9.79 -13.17 -6.65
C ALA A 91 -8.77 -14.03 -7.41
N TYR A 92 -8.02 -13.45 -8.34
CA TYR A 92 -6.93 -14.12 -9.06
C TYR A 92 -5.75 -14.51 -8.15
N LEU A 93 -5.60 -13.87 -6.99
CA LEU A 93 -4.60 -14.20 -5.96
C LEU A 93 -5.13 -15.12 -4.87
N ALA A 94 -6.45 -15.39 -4.83
CA ALA A 94 -7.11 -16.03 -3.70
C ALA A 94 -6.41 -17.31 -3.26
N ARG A 95 -5.98 -18.16 -4.22
CA ARG A 95 -5.28 -19.41 -3.92
C ARG A 95 -3.97 -19.18 -3.15
N GLY A 96 -3.15 -18.24 -3.57
CA GLY A 96 -1.87 -17.93 -2.92
C GLY A 96 -2.06 -17.23 -1.58
N VAL A 97 -3.06 -16.32 -1.49
CA VAL A 97 -3.46 -15.68 -0.23
C VAL A 97 -3.91 -16.72 0.78
N GLU A 98 -4.83 -17.62 0.41
CA GLU A 98 -5.32 -18.67 1.28
C GLU A 98 -4.22 -19.64 1.71
N ALA A 99 -3.36 -20.07 0.79
CA ALA A 99 -2.23 -20.94 1.10
C ALA A 99 -1.30 -20.30 2.14
N THR A 100 -1.03 -19.01 1.97
CA THR A 100 -0.22 -18.23 2.92
C THR A 100 -0.91 -18.09 4.28
N LEU A 101 -2.20 -17.72 4.31
CA LEU A 101 -2.94 -17.49 5.56
C LEU A 101 -3.23 -18.78 6.35
N ARG A 102 -3.20 -19.95 5.73
CA ARG A 102 -3.25 -21.24 6.43
C ARG A 102 -1.98 -21.53 7.24
N GLN A 103 -0.88 -20.89 6.89
CA GLN A 103 0.42 -21.10 7.53
C GLN A 103 0.81 -19.91 8.40
N HIS A 104 0.15 -18.75 8.24
CA HIS A 104 0.56 -17.50 8.86
C HIS A 104 -0.62 -16.69 9.38
N GLU A 105 -0.46 -16.08 10.53
CA GLU A 105 -1.49 -15.40 11.30
C GLU A 105 -1.54 -13.88 10.99
N PHE A 106 -2.07 -13.49 9.82
CA PHE A 106 -2.29 -12.08 9.49
C PHE A 106 -3.52 -11.90 8.60
N ILE A 107 -4.00 -10.68 8.49
CA ILE A 107 -5.12 -10.28 7.63
C ILE A 107 -4.55 -9.73 6.31
N VAL A 108 -5.16 -10.06 5.17
CA VAL A 108 -4.87 -9.39 3.89
C VAL A 108 -6.05 -8.50 3.55
N VAL A 109 -5.77 -7.22 3.29
CA VAL A 109 -6.76 -6.22 2.92
C VAL A 109 -6.38 -5.64 1.56
N SER A 110 -7.22 -5.85 0.54
CA SER A 110 -7.08 -5.15 -0.73
C SER A 110 -8.02 -3.97 -0.77
N ILE A 111 -7.45 -2.77 -0.90
CA ILE A 111 -8.23 -1.52 -0.99
C ILE A 111 -8.45 -1.22 -2.47
N ASN A 112 -9.67 -0.80 -2.83
CA ASN A 112 -9.92 -0.38 -4.21
C ASN A 112 -9.03 0.80 -4.58
N ASP A 113 -8.28 0.66 -5.67
CA ASP A 113 -7.43 1.66 -6.29
C ASP A 113 -7.71 1.79 -7.80
N VAL A 114 -8.88 1.32 -8.22
CA VAL A 114 -9.36 1.37 -9.60
C VAL A 114 -10.46 2.42 -9.71
N ASN A 115 -10.42 3.21 -10.78
CA ASN A 115 -11.43 4.19 -11.14
C ASN A 115 -11.87 4.02 -12.61
N SER A 116 -12.74 4.90 -13.12
CA SER A 116 -13.21 4.85 -14.51
C SER A 116 -12.10 5.08 -15.56
N LEU A 117 -10.91 5.51 -15.14
CA LEU A 117 -9.69 5.58 -15.95
C LEU A 117 -8.76 4.38 -15.70
N HIS A 118 -9.25 3.33 -15.03
CA HIS A 118 -8.58 2.06 -14.76
C HIS A 118 -7.43 2.10 -13.75
N GLY A 119 -7.16 3.25 -13.13
CA GLY A 119 -6.15 3.34 -12.10
C GLY A 119 -6.10 4.70 -11.43
N THR A 120 -5.74 4.73 -10.16
CA THR A 120 -5.70 5.94 -9.33
C THR A 120 -4.29 6.44 -9.08
N PHE A 121 -3.29 5.58 -9.24
CA PHE A 121 -1.87 5.80 -8.88
C PHE A 121 -1.68 6.23 -7.42
N GLY A 122 -2.70 6.05 -6.57
CA GLY A 122 -2.70 6.53 -5.19
C GLY A 122 -2.51 8.04 -5.05
N ALA A 123 -2.90 8.80 -6.07
CA ALA A 123 -2.71 10.25 -6.10
C ALA A 123 -3.92 11.00 -5.57
N ASN A 124 -3.67 12.15 -4.96
CA ASN A 124 -4.72 13.15 -4.69
C ASN A 124 -4.85 14.06 -5.90
N SER A 125 -6.01 14.07 -6.54
CA SER A 125 -6.27 14.86 -7.73
C SER A 125 -7.68 15.45 -7.72
N PRO A 126 -7.88 16.71 -8.14
CA PRO A 126 -9.21 17.29 -8.26
C PRO A 126 -10.04 16.62 -9.38
N VAL A 127 -9.43 15.80 -10.22
CA VAL A 127 -10.10 15.04 -11.29
C VAL A 127 -10.50 13.65 -10.80
N THR A 128 -9.55 12.88 -10.29
CA THR A 128 -9.79 11.48 -9.91
C THR A 128 -10.27 11.31 -8.47
N GLY A 129 -10.21 12.34 -7.62
CA GLY A 129 -10.47 12.29 -6.19
C GLY A 129 -9.17 12.19 -5.38
N HIS A 130 -9.28 12.29 -4.06
CA HIS A 130 -8.13 12.26 -3.16
C HIS A 130 -7.93 10.83 -2.65
N TRP A 131 -7.40 9.95 -3.51
CA TRP A 131 -7.25 8.53 -3.21
C TRP A 131 -6.25 8.24 -2.10
N ARG A 132 -5.15 9.00 -2.01
CA ARG A 132 -4.20 8.85 -0.91
C ARG A 132 -4.86 9.13 0.44
N ASP A 133 -5.65 10.20 0.51
CA ASP A 133 -6.38 10.54 1.73
C ASP A 133 -7.40 9.45 2.07
N PHE A 134 -8.13 8.94 1.08
CA PHE A 134 -9.02 7.79 1.28
C PHE A 134 -8.28 6.60 1.89
N PHE A 135 -7.12 6.21 1.35
CA PHE A 135 -6.35 5.09 1.89
C PHE A 135 -5.95 5.30 3.35
N LEU A 136 -5.34 6.46 3.64
CA LEU A 136 -4.69 6.73 4.92
C LEU A 136 -5.66 7.16 6.02
N THR A 137 -6.67 7.95 5.67
CA THR A 137 -7.53 8.61 6.68
C THR A 137 -8.93 8.01 6.81
N GLU A 138 -9.33 7.18 5.85
CA GLU A 138 -10.66 6.57 5.85
C GLU A 138 -10.57 5.03 5.85
N ALA A 139 -9.94 4.41 4.85
CA ALA A 139 -9.94 2.95 4.70
C ALA A 139 -9.17 2.24 5.83
N ILE A 140 -7.92 2.63 6.12
CA ILE A 140 -7.12 2.00 7.18
C ILE A 140 -7.79 2.16 8.56
N PRO A 141 -8.23 3.38 9.00
CA PRO A 141 -8.95 3.53 10.25
C PRO A 141 -10.27 2.74 10.30
N TYR A 142 -10.98 2.62 9.17
CA TYR A 142 -12.19 1.82 9.11
C TYR A 142 -11.90 0.34 9.35
N ILE A 143 -10.86 -0.22 8.73
CA ILE A 143 -10.43 -1.60 8.96
C ILE A 143 -10.03 -1.82 10.43
N ASP A 144 -9.27 -0.91 11.03
CA ASP A 144 -8.86 -0.99 12.43
C ASP A 144 -10.06 -0.94 13.41
N ALA A 145 -11.12 -0.24 13.04
CA ALA A 145 -12.34 -0.14 13.84
C ALA A 145 -13.24 -1.38 13.73
N HIS A 146 -13.19 -2.13 12.61
CA HIS A 146 -14.09 -3.24 12.32
C HIS A 146 -13.43 -4.61 12.50
N TYR A 147 -12.11 -4.68 12.50
CA TYR A 147 -11.36 -5.92 12.68
C TYR A 147 -10.39 -5.83 13.84
N ARG A 148 -10.03 -6.98 14.37
CA ARG A 148 -9.02 -7.09 15.44
C ARG A 148 -7.61 -6.98 14.86
N THR A 149 -7.25 -5.79 14.42
CA THR A 149 -5.93 -5.48 13.87
C THR A 149 -4.93 -5.12 14.96
N LEU A 150 -3.64 -5.34 14.70
CA LEU A 150 -2.55 -4.67 15.41
C LEU A 150 -2.37 -3.28 14.78
N ALA A 151 -3.12 -2.30 15.29
CA ALA A 151 -3.22 -0.93 14.75
C ALA A 151 -1.96 -0.09 15.05
N THR A 152 -0.77 -0.61 14.72
CA THR A 152 0.53 0.06 14.87
C THR A 152 1.31 -0.08 13.57
N ALA A 153 2.32 0.77 13.33
CA ALA A 153 3.17 0.63 12.15
C ALA A 153 3.80 -0.77 12.04
N ASP A 154 4.27 -1.32 13.16
CA ASP A 154 4.85 -2.66 13.22
C ASP A 154 3.88 -3.76 12.79
N GLY A 155 2.59 -3.58 13.09
CA GLY A 155 1.52 -4.48 12.72
C GLY A 155 1.01 -4.27 11.29
N ARG A 156 1.57 -3.32 10.51
CA ARG A 156 1.13 -3.05 9.14
C ARG A 156 2.25 -3.22 8.13
N ALA A 157 1.97 -4.05 7.12
CA ALA A 157 2.73 -4.11 5.89
C ALA A 157 1.91 -3.50 4.76
N VAL A 158 2.58 -2.94 3.77
CA VAL A 158 1.97 -2.53 2.50
C VAL A 158 2.70 -3.20 1.35
N GLY A 159 1.93 -3.67 0.38
CA GLY A 159 2.46 -4.32 -0.81
C GLY A 159 1.59 -4.06 -2.02
N GLY A 160 2.11 -4.36 -3.20
CA GLY A 160 1.35 -4.23 -4.43
C GLY A 160 2.16 -4.59 -5.67
N PHE A 161 1.46 -4.62 -6.79
CA PHE A 161 2.01 -4.96 -8.10
C PHE A 161 1.87 -3.78 -9.07
N SER A 162 2.89 -3.54 -9.90
CA SER A 162 2.86 -2.54 -10.98
C SER A 162 2.45 -1.14 -10.45
N MET A 163 1.30 -0.61 -10.89
CA MET A 163 0.70 0.62 -10.34
C MET A 163 0.54 0.52 -8.81
N GLY A 164 -0.03 -0.59 -8.32
CA GLY A 164 -0.17 -0.81 -6.88
C GLY A 164 1.15 -0.97 -6.15
N GLY A 165 2.18 -1.51 -6.81
CA GLY A 165 3.56 -1.54 -6.31
C GLY A 165 4.13 -0.13 -6.11
N HIS A 166 3.84 0.79 -7.05
CA HIS A 166 4.14 2.21 -6.91
C HIS A 166 3.39 2.84 -5.73
N VAL A 167 2.07 2.57 -5.62
CA VAL A 167 1.25 3.07 -4.51
C VAL A 167 1.83 2.61 -3.17
N ALA A 168 2.12 1.31 -3.04
CA ALA A 168 2.71 0.74 -1.83
C ALA A 168 4.06 1.38 -1.48
N LEU A 169 4.91 1.58 -2.47
CA LEU A 169 6.23 2.21 -2.32
C LEU A 169 6.09 3.65 -1.81
N ARG A 170 5.23 4.45 -2.44
CA ARG A 170 4.98 5.84 -2.01
C ARG A 170 4.44 5.89 -0.58
N LEU A 171 3.41 5.09 -0.28
CA LEU A 171 2.82 5.03 1.06
C LEU A 171 3.85 4.65 2.13
N ALA A 172 4.70 3.65 1.87
CA ALA A 172 5.69 3.20 2.83
C ALA A 172 6.76 4.26 3.11
N PHE A 173 7.33 4.87 2.07
CA PHE A 173 8.39 5.88 2.24
C PHE A 173 7.87 7.24 2.71
N GLU A 174 6.63 7.60 2.35
CA GLU A 174 6.03 8.85 2.80
C GLU A 174 5.45 8.73 4.23
N HIS A 175 5.00 7.53 4.64
CA HIS A 175 4.30 7.27 5.91
C HIS A 175 4.88 6.07 6.70
N PRO A 176 6.18 6.08 7.05
CA PRO A 176 6.78 5.01 7.84
C PRO A 176 6.22 4.91 9.27
N GLU A 177 5.50 5.94 9.74
CA GLU A 177 4.75 5.94 10.99
C GLU A 177 3.46 5.12 10.92
N ILE A 178 2.99 4.79 9.70
CA ILE A 178 1.80 3.96 9.47
C ILE A 178 2.20 2.52 9.11
N PHE A 179 3.25 2.35 8.30
CA PHE A 179 3.71 1.06 7.79
C PHE A 179 5.16 0.80 8.20
N ALA A 180 5.47 -0.41 8.66
CA ALA A 180 6.85 -0.79 8.95
C ALA A 180 7.45 -1.71 7.88
N THR A 181 6.66 -2.31 7.02
CA THR A 181 7.09 -3.29 6.01
C THR A 181 6.55 -2.94 4.62
N LEU A 182 7.42 -2.97 3.62
CA LEU A 182 7.10 -2.78 2.20
C LEU A 182 7.48 -4.02 1.39
N TYR A 183 6.58 -4.47 0.50
CA TYR A 183 6.90 -5.39 -0.58
C TYR A 183 6.30 -4.88 -1.91
N ALA A 184 7.13 -4.45 -2.84
CA ALA A 184 6.68 -3.94 -4.13
C ALA A 184 7.17 -4.86 -5.27
N VAL A 185 6.22 -5.30 -6.11
CA VAL A 185 6.49 -6.17 -7.26
C VAL A 185 6.34 -5.34 -8.54
N SER A 186 7.39 -5.34 -9.35
CA SER A 186 7.46 -4.58 -10.62
C SER A 186 6.85 -3.18 -10.51
N PRO A 187 7.17 -2.39 -9.45
CA PRO A 187 6.54 -1.09 -9.25
C PRO A 187 6.80 -0.16 -10.42
N GLY A 188 5.80 0.64 -10.79
CA GLY A 188 5.98 1.76 -11.72
C GLY A 188 6.90 2.80 -11.10
N VAL A 189 8.18 2.78 -11.47
CA VAL A 189 9.19 3.75 -11.04
C VAL A 189 10.11 4.11 -12.21
N PHE A 190 10.57 5.37 -12.24
CA PHE A 190 11.45 5.86 -13.29
C PHE A 190 12.89 5.98 -12.82
N ASP A 191 13.81 5.61 -13.70
CA ASP A 191 15.17 6.13 -13.69
C ASP A 191 15.19 7.60 -14.18
N GLU A 192 16.37 8.14 -14.46
CA GLU A 192 16.51 9.53 -14.93
C GLU A 192 15.82 9.80 -16.27
N HIS A 193 15.67 8.77 -17.12
CA HIS A 193 15.07 8.81 -18.45
C HIS A 193 13.73 8.09 -18.56
N GLY A 194 13.22 7.58 -17.44
CA GLY A 194 12.07 6.68 -17.39
C GLY A 194 10.80 7.30 -17.98
N LEU A 195 10.53 8.59 -17.75
CA LEU A 195 9.39 9.26 -18.35
C LEU A 195 9.49 9.27 -19.88
N GLU A 196 10.64 9.66 -20.42
CA GLU A 196 10.89 9.72 -21.86
C GLU A 196 10.79 8.34 -22.52
N ASN A 197 11.20 7.28 -21.81
CA ASN A 197 11.09 5.90 -22.28
C ASN A 197 9.66 5.38 -22.19
N ALA A 198 8.95 5.65 -21.10
CA ALA A 198 7.56 5.27 -20.91
C ALA A 198 6.62 5.91 -21.93
N MET A 199 6.84 7.19 -22.25
CA MET A 199 6.06 7.93 -23.25
C MET A 199 6.11 7.30 -24.66
N LYS A 200 7.11 6.46 -24.96
CA LYS A 200 7.20 5.75 -26.25
C LYS A 200 6.28 4.52 -26.30
N THR A 201 5.86 4.00 -25.17
CA THR A 201 5.13 2.73 -25.05
C THR A 201 3.73 2.88 -24.48
N TRP A 202 3.44 3.97 -23.74
CA TRP A 202 2.14 4.20 -23.13
C TRP A 202 1.08 4.51 -24.20
N ASP A 203 -0.04 3.82 -24.10
CA ASP A 203 -1.22 4.13 -24.91
C ASP A 203 -2.00 5.34 -24.35
N GLN A 204 -2.95 5.82 -25.14
CA GLN A 204 -3.73 7.00 -24.76
C GLN A 204 -4.56 6.78 -23.50
N THR A 205 -4.96 5.54 -23.19
CA THR A 205 -5.75 5.22 -21.99
C THR A 205 -4.91 5.43 -20.75
N PHE A 206 -3.68 4.91 -20.75
CA PHE A 206 -2.74 5.12 -19.65
C PHE A 206 -2.35 6.59 -19.51
N LEU A 207 -2.07 7.27 -20.62
CA LEU A 207 -1.76 8.71 -20.63
C LEU A 207 -2.90 9.53 -20.01
N ASN A 208 -4.17 9.18 -20.32
CA ASN A 208 -5.34 9.84 -19.74
C ASN A 208 -5.41 9.68 -18.23
N ALA A 209 -5.23 8.46 -17.74
CA ALA A 209 -5.26 8.17 -16.32
C ALA A 209 -4.12 8.87 -15.56
N TYR A 210 -2.90 8.75 -16.09
CA TYR A 210 -1.70 9.34 -15.48
C TYR A 210 -1.75 10.87 -15.48
N GLY A 211 -2.19 11.46 -16.63
CA GLY A 211 -2.36 12.89 -16.73
C GLY A 211 -3.44 13.44 -15.79
N ALA A 212 -4.59 12.75 -15.68
CA ALA A 212 -5.65 13.12 -14.73
C ALA A 212 -5.18 13.06 -13.26
N ALA A 213 -4.27 12.13 -12.93
CA ALA A 213 -3.69 12.00 -11.60
C ALA A 213 -2.64 13.08 -11.30
N TYR A 214 -1.70 13.34 -12.21
CA TYR A 214 -0.50 14.15 -11.92
C TYR A 214 -0.47 15.54 -12.57
N SER A 215 -1.21 15.77 -13.66
CA SER A 215 -1.32 17.09 -14.31
C SER A 215 -2.78 17.47 -14.59
N PRO A 216 -3.66 17.45 -13.56
CA PRO A 216 -5.07 17.78 -13.73
C PRO A 216 -5.26 19.21 -14.25
N ASN A 217 -6.20 19.37 -15.21
CA ASN A 217 -6.58 20.67 -15.78
C ASN A 217 -8.09 20.72 -16.05
N LEU A 218 -8.86 21.22 -15.08
CA LEU A 218 -10.32 21.29 -15.14
C LEU A 218 -10.85 22.21 -16.25
N LYS A 219 -10.00 23.01 -16.92
CA LYS A 219 -10.40 23.84 -18.07
C LYS A 219 -10.43 23.05 -19.37
N LYS A 220 -9.82 21.87 -19.43
CA LYS A 220 -9.84 20.98 -20.59
C LYS A 220 -11.03 20.02 -20.54
N PRO A 221 -11.50 19.50 -21.68
CA PRO A 221 -12.49 18.41 -21.68
C PRO A 221 -11.95 17.18 -20.94
N PHE A 222 -12.85 16.25 -20.60
CA PHE A 222 -12.48 14.97 -20.00
C PHE A 222 -11.38 14.28 -20.85
N PRO A 223 -10.34 13.71 -20.23
CA PRO A 223 -10.15 13.45 -18.81
C PRO A 223 -9.53 14.60 -17.99
N HIS A 224 -9.65 15.86 -18.41
CA HIS A 224 -9.22 17.04 -17.67
C HIS A 224 -7.72 17.02 -17.33
N ALA A 225 -6.88 16.75 -18.31
CA ALA A 225 -5.44 16.57 -18.12
C ALA A 225 -4.61 17.42 -19.11
N ASP A 226 -3.41 17.77 -18.69
CA ASP A 226 -2.34 18.27 -19.56
C ASP A 226 -1.40 17.12 -19.91
N TYR A 227 -0.89 17.11 -21.15
CA TYR A 227 0.02 16.07 -21.66
C TYR A 227 1.34 16.70 -22.10
N PRO A 228 2.49 16.05 -21.81
CA PRO A 228 3.76 16.50 -22.34
C PRO A 228 3.77 16.39 -23.87
N SER A 229 4.19 17.45 -24.56
CA SER A 229 4.38 17.44 -26.01
C SER A 229 5.73 16.86 -26.43
N MET A 230 6.65 16.72 -25.48
CA MET A 230 8.02 16.26 -25.70
C MET A 230 8.85 17.13 -26.64
N ASP A 231 8.48 18.40 -26.82
CA ASP A 231 9.13 19.37 -27.71
C ASP A 231 10.19 20.25 -27.01
N GLY A 232 10.31 20.14 -25.67
CA GLY A 232 11.24 20.91 -24.86
C GLY A 232 10.84 22.36 -24.62
N SER A 233 9.61 22.76 -24.99
CA SER A 233 9.09 24.10 -24.69
C SER A 233 8.94 24.31 -23.17
N PRO A 234 8.89 25.57 -22.69
CA PRO A 234 8.66 25.84 -21.27
C PRO A 234 7.36 25.22 -20.72
N GLU A 235 6.30 25.14 -21.54
CA GLU A 235 5.05 24.48 -21.18
C GLU A 235 5.24 22.97 -21.06
N ASP A 236 5.88 22.33 -22.03
CA ASP A 236 6.22 20.90 -21.99
C ASP A 236 7.04 20.55 -20.74
N LEU A 237 8.11 21.32 -20.48
CA LEU A 237 8.96 21.09 -19.31
C LEU A 237 8.18 21.21 -18.00
N ALA A 238 7.25 22.16 -17.90
CA ALA A 238 6.40 22.32 -16.71
C ALA A 238 5.44 21.14 -16.53
N ILE A 239 4.87 20.59 -17.60
CA ILE A 239 4.02 19.40 -17.56
C ILE A 239 4.84 18.16 -17.21
N ARG A 240 5.99 17.97 -17.85
CA ARG A 240 6.91 16.85 -17.54
C ARG A 240 7.36 16.86 -16.08
N ALA A 241 7.64 18.04 -15.50
CA ALA A 241 7.96 18.16 -14.09
C ALA A 241 6.82 17.65 -13.17
N LYS A 242 5.55 17.90 -13.54
CA LYS A 242 4.41 17.32 -12.81
C LYS A 242 4.34 15.81 -12.98
N TRP A 243 4.55 15.30 -14.20
CA TRP A 243 4.51 13.86 -14.50
C TRP A 243 5.64 13.10 -13.81
N LYS A 244 6.84 13.70 -13.69
CA LYS A 244 7.97 13.10 -12.95
C LYS A 244 7.68 12.93 -11.44
N LYS A 245 6.76 13.71 -10.86
CA LYS A 245 6.32 13.51 -9.46
C LYS A 245 5.55 12.22 -9.21
N GLY A 246 5.02 11.60 -10.25
CA GLY A 246 4.41 10.28 -10.15
C GLY A 246 5.45 9.19 -9.92
N PHE A 247 5.87 8.53 -10.98
CA PHE A 247 6.81 7.40 -10.92
C PHE A 247 8.29 7.80 -10.74
N GLY A 248 8.61 9.08 -10.83
CA GLY A 248 9.97 9.61 -10.70
C GLY A 248 10.24 10.30 -9.37
N GLU A 249 11.22 11.21 -9.38
CA GLU A 249 11.70 11.96 -8.21
C GLU A 249 12.10 11.03 -7.05
N LEU A 250 12.63 9.84 -7.36
CA LEU A 250 13.03 8.85 -6.35
C LEU A 250 14.12 9.35 -5.38
N PRO A 251 15.16 10.11 -5.83
CA PRO A 251 16.11 10.69 -4.90
C PRO A 251 15.45 11.60 -3.88
N GLN A 252 14.51 12.46 -4.30
CA GLN A 252 13.78 13.38 -3.44
C GLN A 252 12.89 12.62 -2.44
N LEU A 253 12.21 11.56 -2.90
CA LEU A 253 11.41 10.69 -2.04
C LEU A 253 12.26 10.04 -0.95
N ILE A 254 13.41 9.47 -1.32
CA ILE A 254 14.28 8.78 -0.37
C ILE A 254 14.95 9.79 0.59
N ASP A 255 15.37 10.97 0.11
CA ASP A 255 15.93 12.01 0.98
C ASP A 255 14.89 12.53 1.98
N ALA A 256 13.64 12.75 1.54
CA ALA A 256 12.53 13.11 2.42
C ALA A 256 12.25 12.01 3.47
N TYR A 257 12.27 10.74 3.06
CA TYR A 257 12.15 9.60 3.97
C TYR A 257 13.29 9.60 5.00
N LEU A 258 14.52 9.80 4.59
CA LEU A 258 15.68 9.82 5.47
C LEU A 258 15.68 11.00 6.48
N ALA A 259 14.96 12.07 6.17
CA ALA A 259 14.77 13.19 7.09
C ALA A 259 13.73 12.91 8.19
N GLN A 260 12.90 11.88 8.05
CA GLN A 260 11.90 11.50 9.05
C GLN A 260 12.55 10.77 10.24
N PRO A 261 11.96 10.82 11.45
CA PRO A 261 12.50 10.12 12.63
C PRO A 261 12.23 8.60 12.63
N VAL A 262 11.22 8.15 11.88
CA VAL A 262 10.81 6.74 11.81
C VAL A 262 11.42 6.06 10.59
N ARG A 263 11.73 4.76 10.70
CA ARG A 263 12.29 3.94 9.61
C ARG A 263 11.45 2.69 9.39
N LEU A 264 11.33 2.30 8.11
CA LEU A 264 10.83 1.00 7.73
C LEU A 264 11.73 -0.10 8.32
N LYS A 265 11.15 -1.18 8.79
CA LYS A 265 11.86 -2.33 9.34
C LYS A 265 12.26 -3.35 8.27
N ALA A 266 11.50 -3.39 7.17
CA ALA A 266 11.80 -4.26 6.04
C ALA A 266 11.29 -3.65 4.73
N VAL A 267 12.12 -3.73 3.70
CA VAL A 267 11.82 -3.31 2.34
C VAL A 267 12.19 -4.43 1.40
N ALA A 268 11.28 -4.83 0.52
CA ALA A 268 11.57 -5.74 -0.58
C ALA A 268 11.06 -5.14 -1.90
N LEU A 269 11.89 -5.28 -2.91
CA LEU A 269 11.59 -4.97 -4.31
C LEU A 269 11.78 -6.26 -5.11
N GLU A 270 10.81 -6.62 -5.92
CA GLU A 270 10.88 -7.73 -6.84
C GLU A 270 10.56 -7.24 -8.25
N VAL A 271 11.28 -7.72 -9.27
CA VAL A 271 11.01 -7.35 -10.66
C VAL A 271 11.36 -8.48 -11.62
N GLY A 272 10.50 -8.69 -12.62
CA GLY A 272 10.71 -9.60 -13.73
C GLY A 272 11.64 -8.97 -14.78
N MET A 273 12.72 -9.66 -15.13
CA MET A 273 13.69 -9.16 -16.13
C MET A 273 13.24 -9.36 -17.58
N LYS A 274 12.10 -10.03 -17.80
CA LYS A 274 11.44 -10.15 -19.11
C LYS A 274 10.18 -9.30 -19.19
N ASP A 275 10.06 -8.31 -18.32
CA ASP A 275 8.96 -7.36 -18.32
C ASP A 275 8.81 -6.67 -19.70
N GLU A 276 7.60 -6.58 -20.21
CA GLU A 276 7.28 -5.99 -21.51
C GLU A 276 7.41 -4.47 -21.52
N TYR A 277 7.52 -3.87 -20.33
CA TYR A 277 7.73 -2.44 -20.16
C TYR A 277 9.17 -2.18 -19.66
N PRO A 278 10.17 -2.09 -20.55
CA PRO A 278 11.60 -2.07 -20.16
C PRO A 278 11.96 -0.97 -19.15
N TRP A 279 11.21 0.12 -19.13
CA TRP A 279 11.40 1.22 -18.16
C TRP A 279 11.10 0.80 -16.70
N ILE A 280 10.33 -0.30 -16.47
CA ILE A 280 10.05 -0.83 -15.12
C ILE A 280 11.28 -1.52 -14.52
N PRO A 281 11.88 -2.55 -15.15
CA PRO A 281 13.12 -3.13 -14.61
C PRO A 281 14.26 -2.12 -14.54
N ASP A 282 14.41 -1.21 -15.52
CA ASP A 282 15.43 -0.14 -15.47
C ASP A 282 15.22 0.77 -14.23
N GLY A 283 13.99 1.21 -13.99
CA GLY A 283 13.62 2.00 -12.82
C GLY A 283 13.81 1.25 -11.49
N CYS A 284 13.50 -0.05 -11.45
CA CYS A 284 13.70 -0.89 -10.26
C CYS A 284 15.20 -1.08 -9.94
N VAL A 285 16.04 -1.29 -10.96
CA VAL A 285 17.50 -1.35 -10.79
C VAL A 285 18.03 0.00 -10.29
N TYR A 286 17.58 1.11 -10.89
CA TYR A 286 17.94 2.45 -10.43
C TYR A 286 17.54 2.69 -8.95
N LEU A 287 16.33 2.30 -8.55
CA LEU A 287 15.90 2.41 -7.16
C LEU A 287 16.73 1.54 -6.23
N ASN A 288 17.03 0.29 -6.61
CA ASN A 288 17.92 -0.58 -5.84
C ASN A 288 19.28 0.09 -5.59
N ASP A 289 19.90 0.65 -6.63
CA ASP A 289 21.20 1.30 -6.52
C ASP A 289 21.13 2.59 -5.68
N LEU A 290 20.05 3.34 -5.78
CA LEU A 290 19.78 4.50 -4.93
C LEU A 290 19.67 4.10 -3.46
N LEU A 291 18.85 3.10 -3.13
CA LEU A 291 18.69 2.61 -1.75
C LEU A 291 20.02 2.11 -1.18
N ARG A 292 20.79 1.37 -1.97
CA ARG A 292 22.12 0.88 -1.59
C ARG A 292 23.09 2.03 -1.34
N THR A 293 23.13 3.03 -2.20
CA THR A 293 23.99 4.23 -2.07
C THR A 293 23.64 5.04 -0.83
N LYS A 294 22.35 5.11 -0.49
CA LYS A 294 21.86 5.79 0.73
C LYS A 294 21.99 4.93 2.00
N GLY A 295 22.53 3.72 1.90
CA GLY A 295 22.75 2.82 3.05
C GLY A 295 21.45 2.20 3.61
N LEU A 296 20.38 2.16 2.82
CA LEU A 296 19.09 1.58 3.22
C LEU A 296 19.09 0.07 2.96
N ALA A 297 19.00 -0.71 4.04
CA ALA A 297 18.90 -2.16 3.95
C ALA A 297 17.57 -2.57 3.28
N HIS A 298 17.67 -3.38 2.24
CA HIS A 298 16.50 -3.90 1.52
C HIS A 298 16.82 -5.24 0.86
N THR A 299 15.78 -5.94 0.44
CA THR A 299 15.86 -7.14 -0.40
C THR A 299 15.55 -6.73 -1.84
N PHE A 300 16.36 -7.15 -2.80
CA PHE A 300 16.08 -6.97 -4.22
C PHE A 300 16.07 -8.32 -4.91
N VAL A 301 14.94 -8.67 -5.53
CA VAL A 301 14.71 -9.96 -6.17
C VAL A 301 14.56 -9.73 -7.67
N LEU A 302 15.47 -10.32 -8.45
CA LEU A 302 15.40 -10.36 -9.90
C LEU A 302 14.89 -11.73 -10.32
N THR A 303 13.77 -11.76 -11.02
CA THR A 303 13.18 -13.01 -11.53
C THR A 303 13.29 -13.11 -13.05
N GLY A 304 13.04 -14.30 -13.60
CA GLY A 304 12.90 -14.50 -15.04
C GLY A 304 11.49 -14.22 -15.58
N ASN A 305 10.61 -13.63 -14.76
CA ASN A 305 9.21 -13.39 -15.06
C ASN A 305 9.02 -12.22 -16.05
N ARG A 306 7.83 -12.15 -16.62
CA ARG A 306 7.29 -11.03 -17.38
C ARG A 306 6.67 -10.00 -16.44
N HIS A 307 5.86 -9.08 -16.98
CA HIS A 307 5.07 -8.14 -16.17
C HIS A 307 3.83 -8.86 -15.62
N GLU A 308 4.01 -9.61 -14.55
CA GLU A 308 2.96 -10.45 -13.99
C GLU A 308 3.04 -10.54 -12.47
N PHE A 309 1.89 -10.75 -11.84
CA PHE A 309 1.79 -11.07 -10.43
C PHE A 309 0.62 -12.02 -10.24
N ASP A 310 0.88 -13.22 -9.80
CA ASP A 310 -0.10 -14.28 -9.64
C ASP A 310 -0.09 -14.88 -8.22
N ALA A 311 -0.93 -15.89 -8.02
CA ALA A 311 -1.05 -16.60 -6.76
C ALA A 311 0.27 -17.26 -6.31
N ALA A 312 1.09 -17.75 -7.25
CA ALA A 312 2.37 -18.40 -6.91
C ALA A 312 3.41 -17.36 -6.45
N ILE A 313 3.49 -16.22 -7.15
CA ILE A 313 4.39 -15.11 -6.76
C ILE A 313 4.00 -14.58 -5.38
N PHE A 314 2.70 -14.50 -5.07
CA PHE A 314 2.24 -14.13 -3.73
C PHE A 314 2.65 -15.17 -2.69
N GLU A 315 2.38 -16.47 -2.94
CA GLU A 315 2.63 -17.58 -2.02
C GLU A 315 4.12 -17.81 -1.75
N GLU A 316 4.98 -17.64 -2.74
CA GLU A 316 6.41 -17.92 -2.65
C GLU A 316 7.25 -16.67 -2.26
N GLY A 317 6.77 -15.47 -2.61
CA GLY A 317 7.49 -14.20 -2.44
C GLY A 317 6.91 -13.31 -1.33
N MET A 318 5.90 -12.51 -1.67
CA MET A 318 5.33 -11.48 -0.80
C MET A 318 4.79 -12.04 0.52
N GLY A 319 3.98 -13.09 0.46
CA GLY A 319 3.34 -13.68 1.65
C GLY A 319 4.36 -14.11 2.70
N PRO A 320 5.31 -15.00 2.37
CA PRO A 320 6.35 -15.43 3.32
C PRO A 320 7.28 -14.30 3.79
N PHE A 321 7.57 -13.30 2.94
CA PHE A 321 8.37 -12.15 3.36
C PHE A 321 7.67 -11.38 4.47
N VAL A 322 6.41 -11.01 4.25
CA VAL A 322 5.58 -10.27 5.21
C VAL A 322 5.38 -11.09 6.50
N ALA A 323 5.06 -12.39 6.37
CA ALA A 323 4.90 -13.28 7.50
C ALA A 323 6.14 -13.33 8.41
N ARG A 324 7.34 -13.39 7.82
CA ARG A 324 8.60 -13.34 8.59
C ARG A 324 8.78 -12.03 9.36
N GLN A 325 8.25 -10.91 8.85
CA GLN A 325 8.33 -9.65 9.60
C GLN A 325 7.33 -9.66 10.75
N PHE A 326 6.13 -10.11 10.52
CA PHE A 326 5.10 -10.20 11.56
C PHE A 326 5.45 -11.21 12.66
N ALA A 327 6.10 -12.31 12.34
CA ALA A 327 6.58 -13.28 13.33
C ALA A 327 7.58 -12.67 14.36
N LYS A 328 8.25 -11.57 14.03
CA LYS A 328 9.13 -10.85 14.96
C LYS A 328 8.35 -10.11 16.05
N LEU A 329 7.07 -9.78 15.82
CA LEU A 329 6.21 -9.10 16.79
C LEU A 329 5.81 -10.03 17.95
N ALA A 330 5.74 -11.33 17.68
CA ALA A 330 5.36 -12.34 18.67
C ALA A 330 6.49 -12.73 19.62
N LYS A 331 7.76 -12.35 19.34
CA LYS A 331 8.89 -12.65 20.24
C LYS A 331 8.97 -11.55 21.29
N PRO A 332 8.90 -11.88 22.62
CA PRO A 332 9.22 -10.92 23.66
C PRO A 332 10.64 -10.39 23.40
N ALA A 333 10.83 -9.07 23.52
CA ALA A 333 12.15 -8.49 23.48
C ALA A 333 13.02 -9.28 24.47
N ALA A 334 14.07 -9.96 23.99
CA ALA A 334 14.99 -10.68 24.85
C ALA A 334 15.45 -9.70 25.91
N ALA A 335 15.16 -10.00 27.18
CA ALA A 335 15.53 -9.15 28.29
C ALA A 335 17.00 -8.77 28.12
N ALA A 336 17.28 -7.47 27.97
CA ALA A 336 18.63 -6.97 27.90
C ALA A 336 19.33 -7.52 29.16
N LYS A 337 20.35 -8.36 28.99
CA LYS A 337 21.17 -8.77 30.09
C LYS A 337 21.72 -7.51 30.74
N ALA A 338 21.27 -7.23 31.94
CA ALA A 338 21.87 -6.17 32.74
C ALA A 338 23.38 -6.47 32.93
N PRO A 339 24.20 -5.43 32.90
CA PRO A 339 25.65 -5.55 33.02
C PRO A 339 26.09 -6.13 34.38
#